data_a30c90e50d25a2927b7df1c5369e5d6a
#
_entry.id   a30c90e50d25a2927b7df1c5369e5d6a
#
_cell.length_a   1.000
_cell.length_b   1.000
_cell.length_c   1.000
_cell.angle_alpha   90.00
_cell.angle_beta   90.00
_cell.angle_gamma   90.00
#
_symmetry.space_group_name_H-M   'P 1'
#
loop_
_entity.id
_entity.type
_entity.pdbx_description
1 polymer ?
#
loop_
_entity_poly.entity_id
_entity_poly.type
_entity_poly.pdbx_seq_one_letter_code
_entity_poly.pdbx_strand_id
1 'polypeptide(L)'
;LAGAASTFAAVPAFAQETEDSAATLDTIEVTGSRLKRADIEGAVPVVVIDRAQIDASGDVSVADVLRDSTFSSFGNFRPQSGSSAQSLATIDLRGLGSGRTLVLIDGRRAPTNPMAASSGSDLNAIPLGAVERIEVLADGASAIYGSDAIGGVVNIILRRDFNGAELRYGLGATQVQGGDLEDMSVLFGSTTDRTRLIGGASASKRGMVFTRDQIGGDQLGVTPYGNNYYGWNTGLPRPVPGFDCSQGDFYVQAGGLCSFNFNAVAAQEAKVGTRAVYFRADHRINDDWTPYA
;
A
#
# COMPACT_ATOMS: atom_id res chain seq x y z
N LEU A 1 -9.01 63.08 37.50
CA LEU A 1 -9.05 61.73 38.10
C LEU A 1 -10.49 61.22 38.06
N ALA A 2 -10.86 60.53 37.01
CA ALA A 2 -12.17 59.89 36.86
C ALA A 2 -11.91 58.39 36.66
N GLY A 3 -12.32 57.59 37.65
CA GLY A 3 -12.26 56.16 37.60
C GLY A 3 -13.48 55.61 36.86
N ALA A 4 -13.25 54.82 35.81
CA ALA A 4 -14.30 54.08 35.14
C ALA A 4 -14.45 52.70 35.82
N ALA A 5 -15.63 52.46 36.40
CA ALA A 5 -16.01 51.15 36.93
C ALA A 5 -16.60 50.30 35.80
N SER A 6 -15.90 49.19 35.47
CA SER A 6 -16.41 48.20 34.53
C SER A 6 -17.31 47.19 35.26
N THR A 7 -18.59 47.18 34.93
CA THR A 7 -19.55 46.18 35.40
C THR A 7 -19.43 44.93 34.51
N PHE A 8 -19.01 43.82 35.05
CA PHE A 8 -19.08 42.51 34.42
C PHE A 8 -20.51 41.94 34.57
N ALA A 9 -21.19 41.78 33.47
CA ALA A 9 -22.46 41.05 33.43
C ALA A 9 -22.13 39.53 33.40
N ALA A 10 -22.56 38.79 34.42
CA ALA A 10 -22.49 37.36 34.46
C ALA A 10 -23.58 36.77 33.55
N VAL A 11 -23.19 36.05 32.52
CA VAL A 11 -24.10 35.28 31.67
C VAL A 11 -24.29 33.91 32.36
N PRO A 12 -25.53 33.43 32.59
CA PRO A 12 -25.72 32.08 33.14
C PRO A 12 -25.30 31.05 32.12
N ALA A 13 -24.34 30.20 32.48
CA ALA A 13 -23.98 29.02 31.73
C ALA A 13 -25.08 27.97 31.94
N PHE A 14 -25.83 27.70 30.89
CA PHE A 14 -26.67 26.51 30.83
C PHE A 14 -25.72 25.30 30.65
N ALA A 15 -25.61 24.49 31.68
CA ALA A 15 -25.03 23.18 31.54
C ALA A 15 -25.94 22.35 30.64
N GLN A 16 -25.49 22.09 29.42
CA GLN A 16 -26.06 21.08 28.55
C GLN A 16 -25.65 19.73 29.16
N GLU A 17 -26.59 19.00 29.73
CA GLU A 17 -26.43 17.58 29.96
C GLU A 17 -26.16 16.93 28.60
N THR A 18 -24.92 16.60 28.33
CA THR A 18 -24.57 15.63 27.30
C THR A 18 -25.10 14.31 27.78
N GLU A 19 -26.24 13.89 27.24
CA GLU A 19 -26.60 12.47 27.25
C GLU A 19 -25.40 11.74 26.63
N ASP A 20 -24.73 10.97 27.48
CA ASP A 20 -23.70 10.02 27.10
C ASP A 20 -24.41 8.93 26.28
N SER A 21 -24.65 9.23 24.98
CA SER A 21 -25.01 8.21 24.03
C SER A 21 -23.78 7.34 23.92
N ALA A 22 -23.75 6.28 24.72
CA ALA A 22 -22.85 5.16 24.51
C ALA A 22 -22.95 4.84 23.01
N ALA A 23 -21.91 5.23 22.27
CA ALA A 23 -21.78 4.86 20.87
C ALA A 23 -21.82 3.35 20.87
N THR A 24 -22.97 2.78 20.51
CA THR A 24 -23.06 1.39 20.11
C THR A 24 -22.11 1.29 18.95
N LEU A 25 -20.91 0.73 19.21
CA LEU A 25 -19.97 0.36 18.17
C LEU A 25 -20.76 -0.54 17.23
N ASP A 26 -21.09 -0.02 16.07
CA ASP A 26 -21.71 -0.81 15.01
C ASP A 26 -20.89 -2.06 14.86
N THR A 27 -21.53 -3.20 15.01
CA THR A 27 -20.88 -4.50 14.89
C THR A 27 -20.36 -4.57 13.46
N ILE A 28 -19.04 -4.34 13.26
CA ILE A 28 -18.41 -4.43 11.95
C ILE A 28 -18.50 -5.89 11.54
N GLU A 29 -19.46 -6.22 10.71
CA GLU A 29 -19.61 -7.55 10.16
C GLU A 29 -18.48 -7.79 9.16
N VAL A 30 -17.51 -8.64 9.52
CA VAL A 30 -16.44 -9.07 8.61
C VAL A 30 -17.07 -9.94 7.54
N THR A 31 -17.52 -9.32 6.45
CA THR A 31 -18.14 -10.00 5.34
C THR A 31 -17.12 -10.83 4.60
N GLY A 32 -17.27 -12.14 4.63
CA GLY A 32 -16.44 -13.11 3.91
C GLY A 32 -15.67 -14.10 4.78
N SER A 33 -15.65 -13.93 6.09
CA SER A 33 -15.18 -14.96 7.02
C SER A 33 -16.25 -16.04 7.18
N ARG A 34 -15.87 -17.31 7.12
CA ARG A 34 -16.75 -18.44 7.45
C ARG A 34 -17.14 -18.46 8.93
N LEU A 35 -16.43 -17.70 9.76
CA LEU A 35 -16.66 -17.58 11.19
C LEU A 35 -17.13 -16.16 11.51
N LYS A 36 -18.13 -16.03 12.34
CA LYS A 36 -18.58 -14.76 12.87
C LYS A 36 -17.47 -14.16 13.74
N ARG A 37 -17.34 -12.84 13.72
CA ARG A 37 -16.28 -12.10 14.44
C ARG A 37 -16.17 -12.49 15.93
N ALA A 38 -17.29 -12.77 16.59
CA ALA A 38 -17.33 -13.21 17.99
C ALA A 38 -16.52 -14.49 18.28
N ASP A 39 -16.35 -15.35 17.28
CA ASP A 39 -15.60 -16.61 17.45
C ASP A 39 -14.09 -16.41 17.25
N ILE A 40 -13.69 -15.30 16.62
CA ILE A 40 -12.28 -14.95 16.33
C ILE A 40 -11.73 -14.01 17.42
N GLU A 41 -12.54 -13.14 17.99
CA GLU A 41 -12.13 -12.13 18.98
C GLU A 41 -11.56 -12.71 20.28
N GLY A 42 -11.79 -13.98 20.56
CA GLY A 42 -11.22 -14.66 21.74
C GLY A 42 -9.76 -15.10 21.61
N ALA A 43 -9.19 -15.14 20.41
CA ALA A 43 -7.88 -15.75 20.17
C ALA A 43 -6.88 -14.87 19.38
N VAL A 44 -7.31 -14.04 18.45
CA VAL A 44 -6.40 -13.29 17.58
C VAL A 44 -6.93 -11.88 17.28
N PRO A 45 -6.19 -10.82 17.61
CA PRO A 45 -6.62 -9.45 17.35
C PRO A 45 -6.63 -9.16 15.83
N VAL A 46 -7.78 -8.68 15.35
CA VAL A 46 -7.90 -8.07 14.02
C VAL A 46 -7.69 -6.57 14.16
N VAL A 47 -6.76 -6.04 13.44
CA VAL A 47 -6.56 -4.59 13.37
C VAL A 47 -7.24 -4.04 12.14
N VAL A 48 -7.97 -2.94 12.33
CA VAL A 48 -8.73 -2.28 11.26
C VAL A 48 -8.13 -0.91 11.01
N ILE A 49 -7.75 -0.66 9.75
CA ILE A 49 -7.39 0.67 9.24
C ILE A 49 -8.64 1.19 8.55
N ASP A 50 -9.30 2.15 9.14
CA ASP A 50 -10.54 2.70 8.63
C ASP A 50 -10.33 3.77 7.56
N ARG A 51 -11.42 4.24 6.96
CA ARG A 51 -11.37 5.24 5.90
C ARG A 51 -10.74 6.56 6.37
N ALA A 52 -11.02 6.99 7.58
CA ALA A 52 -10.49 8.24 8.11
C ALA A 52 -8.96 8.17 8.29
N GLN A 53 -8.45 7.03 8.74
CA GLN A 53 -7.01 6.77 8.85
C GLN A 53 -6.34 6.72 7.47
N ILE A 54 -6.97 6.08 6.49
CA ILE A 54 -6.48 6.06 5.09
C ILE A 54 -6.42 7.48 4.52
N ASP A 55 -7.45 8.29 4.76
CA ASP A 55 -7.50 9.68 4.27
C ASP A 55 -6.48 10.58 4.98
N ALA A 56 -6.22 10.34 6.25
CA ALA A 56 -5.25 11.10 7.04
C ALA A 56 -3.79 10.73 6.73
N SER A 57 -3.52 9.52 6.22
CA SER A 57 -2.15 9.10 5.88
C SER A 57 -1.56 9.88 4.71
N GLY A 58 -2.40 10.32 3.77
CA GLY A 58 -1.94 10.97 2.53
C GLY A 58 -1.35 10.00 1.51
N ASP A 59 -1.45 8.70 1.75
CA ASP A 59 -0.97 7.68 0.84
C ASP A 59 -1.80 7.62 -0.45
N VAL A 60 -1.14 7.22 -1.54
CA VAL A 60 -1.76 7.17 -2.87
C VAL A 60 -2.09 5.74 -3.33
N SER A 61 -1.65 4.73 -2.59
CA SER A 61 -1.92 3.33 -2.90
C SER A 61 -2.18 2.49 -1.64
N VAL A 62 -2.91 1.40 -1.80
CA VAL A 62 -3.14 0.41 -0.74
C VAL A 62 -1.81 -0.14 -0.21
N ALA A 63 -0.83 -0.29 -1.09
CA ALA A 63 0.50 -0.77 -0.71
C ALA A 63 1.24 0.21 0.20
N ASP A 64 1.09 1.51 -0.01
CA ASP A 64 1.73 2.53 0.83
C ASP A 64 1.07 2.57 2.20
N VAL A 65 -0.26 2.64 2.28
CA VAL A 65 -1.03 2.56 3.54
C VAL A 65 -0.59 1.36 4.41
N LEU A 66 -0.45 0.19 3.78
CA LEU A 66 -0.02 -1.01 4.49
C LEU A 66 1.45 -0.97 4.91
N ARG A 67 2.33 -0.38 4.11
CA ARG A 67 3.76 -0.26 4.44
C ARG A 67 4.01 0.70 5.59
N ASP A 68 3.26 1.78 5.65
CA ASP A 68 3.38 2.79 6.71
C ASP A 68 2.71 2.33 8.01
N SER A 69 1.97 1.23 7.95
CA SER A 69 1.39 0.59 9.14
C SER A 69 2.45 -0.15 9.96
N THR A 70 2.20 -0.30 11.26
CA THR A 70 3.07 -1.04 12.20
C THR A 70 3.14 -2.55 11.94
N PHE A 71 2.28 -3.08 11.06
CA PHE A 71 2.25 -4.50 10.70
C PHE A 71 3.21 -4.84 9.57
N SER A 72 3.62 -3.83 8.81
CA SER A 72 4.57 -3.98 7.74
C SER A 72 5.96 -4.15 8.33
N SER A 73 6.50 -5.35 8.22
CA SER A 73 7.90 -5.59 8.51
C SER A 73 8.75 -5.40 7.23
N PHE A 74 9.99 -5.82 7.26
CA PHE A 74 10.83 -5.85 6.07
C PHE A 74 10.37 -6.93 5.07
N GLY A 75 10.89 -6.89 3.84
CA GLY A 75 10.58 -7.91 2.81
C GLY A 75 9.47 -7.51 1.85
N ASN A 76 8.87 -6.34 2.02
CA ASN A 76 7.88 -5.82 1.08
C ASN A 76 8.52 -5.47 -0.25
N PHE A 77 7.95 -5.99 -1.32
CA PHE A 77 8.41 -5.64 -2.65
C PHE A 77 7.83 -4.29 -3.06
N ARG A 78 8.73 -3.37 -3.39
CA ARG A 78 8.39 -2.05 -3.95
C ARG A 78 8.73 -2.03 -5.43
N PRO A 79 8.00 -1.27 -6.25
CA PRO A 79 8.40 -1.03 -7.62
C PRO A 79 9.80 -0.42 -7.68
N GLN A 80 10.77 -1.15 -8.24
CA GLN A 80 12.17 -0.73 -8.34
C GLN A 80 12.81 -1.24 -9.62
N SER A 81 13.92 -0.66 -10.03
CA SER A 81 14.68 -1.15 -11.18
C SER A 81 15.44 -2.43 -10.85
N GLY A 82 15.81 -3.18 -11.89
CA GLY A 82 16.61 -4.41 -11.74
C GLY A 82 15.81 -5.67 -11.38
N SER A 83 14.50 -5.58 -11.28
CA SER A 83 13.60 -6.72 -11.04
C SER A 83 12.81 -7.09 -12.30
N SER A 84 12.49 -8.37 -12.46
CA SER A 84 11.59 -8.83 -13.52
C SER A 84 10.14 -8.34 -13.36
N ALA A 85 9.76 -7.92 -12.17
CA ALA A 85 8.43 -7.41 -11.84
C ALA A 85 8.53 -5.95 -11.32
N GLN A 86 9.08 -5.05 -12.12
CA GLN A 86 9.46 -3.69 -11.71
C GLN A 86 8.31 -2.83 -11.18
N SER A 87 7.08 -3.08 -11.61
CA SER A 87 5.89 -2.33 -11.15
C SER A 87 5.10 -3.01 -10.04
N LEU A 88 5.52 -4.18 -9.59
CA LEU A 88 4.82 -4.96 -8.57
C LEU A 88 4.94 -4.31 -7.18
N ALA A 89 3.83 -4.24 -6.46
CA ALA A 89 3.79 -3.88 -5.05
C ALA A 89 3.10 -4.98 -4.24
N THR A 90 3.84 -5.57 -3.31
CA THR A 90 3.31 -6.62 -2.42
C THR A 90 3.38 -6.19 -0.97
N ILE A 91 2.70 -6.92 -0.12
CA ILE A 91 2.83 -6.84 1.34
C ILE A 91 3.38 -8.15 1.89
N ASP A 92 4.25 -8.03 2.85
CA ASP A 92 4.78 -9.14 3.62
C ASP A 92 4.59 -8.88 5.10
N LEU A 93 3.71 -9.62 5.71
CA LEU A 93 3.52 -9.59 7.14
C LEU A 93 4.56 -10.51 7.79
N ARG A 94 5.26 -9.99 8.79
CA ARG A 94 6.22 -10.74 9.62
C ARG A 94 7.48 -11.21 8.90
N GLY A 95 7.78 -10.73 7.69
CA GLY A 95 9.00 -11.07 6.95
C GLY A 95 9.08 -12.51 6.46
N LEU A 96 7.94 -13.19 6.29
CA LEU A 96 7.88 -14.59 5.85
C LEU A 96 7.79 -14.77 4.33
N GLY A 97 7.77 -13.66 3.62
CA GLY A 97 7.60 -13.60 2.17
C GLY A 97 6.16 -13.33 1.76
N SER A 98 5.98 -12.51 0.72
CA SER A 98 4.66 -12.08 0.24
C SER A 98 3.74 -13.23 -0.19
N GLY A 99 4.29 -14.36 -0.59
CA GLY A 99 3.51 -15.57 -0.91
C GLY A 99 2.88 -16.27 0.32
N ARG A 100 3.20 -15.81 1.53
CA ARG A 100 2.65 -16.31 2.80
C ARG A 100 1.77 -15.30 3.52
N THR A 101 1.56 -14.15 2.90
CA THR A 101 0.57 -13.15 3.31
C THR A 101 -0.61 -13.21 2.36
N LEU A 102 -1.74 -13.70 2.85
CA LEU A 102 -2.93 -13.82 2.04
C LEU A 102 -3.62 -12.46 1.91
N VAL A 103 -3.81 -12.02 0.68
CA VAL A 103 -4.62 -10.84 0.37
C VAL A 103 -6.01 -11.26 -0.05
N LEU A 104 -7.02 -10.67 0.57
CA LEU A 104 -8.43 -10.83 0.22
C LEU A 104 -9.01 -9.49 -0.24
N ILE A 105 -9.95 -9.54 -1.14
CA ILE A 105 -10.82 -8.42 -1.54
C ILE A 105 -12.25 -8.83 -1.22
N ASP A 106 -12.91 -8.13 -0.34
CA ASP A 106 -14.25 -8.48 0.16
C ASP A 106 -14.35 -9.94 0.61
N GLY A 107 -13.31 -10.45 1.29
CA GLY A 107 -13.23 -11.84 1.77
C GLY A 107 -12.91 -12.89 0.70
N ARG A 108 -12.67 -12.50 -0.55
CA ARG A 108 -12.28 -13.40 -1.64
C ARG A 108 -10.80 -13.28 -1.93
N ARG A 109 -10.12 -14.38 -2.22
CA ARG A 109 -8.69 -14.36 -2.56
C ARG A 109 -8.41 -13.43 -3.73
N ALA A 110 -7.52 -12.47 -3.53
CA ALA A 110 -7.01 -11.65 -4.62
C ALA A 110 -6.18 -12.52 -5.59
N PRO A 111 -6.19 -12.21 -6.88
CA PRO A 111 -5.38 -12.95 -7.84
C PRO A 111 -3.89 -12.75 -7.54
N THR A 112 -3.12 -13.82 -7.67
CA THR A 112 -1.66 -13.75 -7.59
C THR A 112 -1.09 -13.25 -8.91
N ASN A 113 -0.02 -12.47 -8.84
CA ASN A 113 0.66 -11.99 -10.05
C ASN A 113 1.58 -13.10 -10.58
N PRO A 114 1.35 -13.62 -11.81
CA PRO A 114 2.15 -14.72 -12.37
C PRO A 114 3.60 -14.31 -12.67
N MET A 115 3.87 -13.01 -12.79
CA MET A 115 5.23 -12.48 -13.00
C MET A 115 6.05 -12.38 -11.72
N ALA A 116 5.39 -12.50 -10.55
CA ALA A 116 6.06 -12.50 -9.28
C ALA A 116 6.53 -13.90 -8.92
N ALA A 117 7.83 -14.10 -8.82
CA ALA A 117 8.41 -15.37 -8.37
C ALA A 117 7.98 -15.76 -6.93
N SER A 118 7.44 -14.82 -6.17
CA SER A 118 7.02 -14.96 -4.78
C SER A 118 5.53 -15.24 -4.58
N SER A 119 4.75 -15.38 -5.63
CA SER A 119 3.32 -15.71 -5.58
C SER A 119 2.44 -14.70 -4.80
N GLY A 120 2.90 -13.46 -4.58
CA GLY A 120 2.12 -12.42 -3.90
C GLY A 120 1.07 -11.77 -4.82
N SER A 121 0.07 -11.16 -4.22
CA SER A 121 -0.91 -10.35 -4.95
C SER A 121 -0.36 -8.95 -5.20
N ASP A 122 -0.67 -8.36 -6.36
CA ASP A 122 -0.27 -7.00 -6.69
C ASP A 122 -1.28 -5.99 -6.13
N LEU A 123 -0.87 -5.25 -5.12
CA LEU A 123 -1.70 -4.26 -4.46
C LEU A 123 -1.94 -3.01 -5.31
N ASN A 124 -1.13 -2.77 -6.34
CA ASN A 124 -1.36 -1.65 -7.27
C ASN A 124 -2.62 -1.82 -8.11
N ALA A 125 -3.15 -3.05 -8.22
CA ALA A 125 -4.39 -3.32 -8.93
C ALA A 125 -5.64 -2.83 -8.20
N ILE A 126 -5.51 -2.44 -6.91
CA ILE A 126 -6.64 -2.07 -6.07
C ILE A 126 -6.67 -0.55 -5.94
N PRO A 127 -7.70 0.14 -6.49
CA PRO A 127 -7.81 1.59 -6.39
C PRO A 127 -8.12 2.01 -4.96
N LEU A 128 -7.27 2.84 -4.36
CA LEU A 128 -7.43 3.29 -2.97
C LEU A 128 -8.75 4.02 -2.71
N GLY A 129 -9.25 4.76 -3.71
CA GLY A 129 -10.54 5.43 -3.62
C GLY A 129 -11.74 4.50 -3.45
N ALA A 130 -11.61 3.23 -3.88
CA ALA A 130 -12.64 2.20 -3.72
C ALA A 130 -12.62 1.52 -2.35
N VAL A 131 -11.56 1.72 -1.55
CA VAL A 131 -11.38 1.02 -0.27
C VAL A 131 -12.16 1.72 0.83
N GLU A 132 -12.95 0.96 1.57
CA GLU A 132 -13.65 1.43 2.77
C GLU A 132 -12.77 1.29 4.01
N ARG A 133 -12.16 0.11 4.18
CA ARG A 133 -11.25 -0.19 5.27
C ARG A 133 -10.35 -1.37 4.91
N ILE A 134 -9.28 -1.53 5.66
CA ILE A 134 -8.36 -2.66 5.54
C ILE A 134 -8.32 -3.38 6.90
N GLU A 135 -8.58 -4.67 6.87
CA GLU A 135 -8.56 -5.54 8.05
C GLU A 135 -7.31 -6.41 8.01
N VAL A 136 -6.48 -6.34 9.03
CA VAL A 136 -5.23 -7.11 9.13
C VAL A 136 -5.34 -8.11 10.27
N LEU A 137 -5.27 -9.39 9.92
CA LEU A 137 -5.18 -10.50 10.85
C LEU A 137 -3.74 -11.00 10.86
N ALA A 138 -2.99 -10.64 11.89
CA ALA A 138 -1.55 -10.86 11.92
C ALA A 138 -1.13 -12.28 12.33
N ASP A 139 -2.02 -13.08 12.91
CA ASP A 139 -1.70 -14.44 13.41
C ASP A 139 -2.88 -15.40 13.30
N GLY A 140 -2.63 -16.71 13.47
CA GLY A 140 -3.65 -17.76 13.57
C GLY A 140 -4.46 -18.02 12.31
N ALA A 141 -4.21 -17.30 11.22
CA ALA A 141 -5.05 -17.34 10.02
C ALA A 141 -4.89 -18.62 9.20
N SER A 142 -3.77 -19.31 9.29
CA SER A 142 -3.48 -20.51 8.50
C SER A 142 -4.43 -21.67 8.77
N ALA A 143 -4.98 -21.78 9.96
CA ALA A 143 -5.97 -22.81 10.31
C ALA A 143 -7.27 -22.67 9.51
N ILE A 144 -7.63 -21.45 9.14
CA ILE A 144 -8.87 -21.14 8.41
C ILE A 144 -8.61 -21.00 6.90
N TYR A 145 -7.51 -20.31 6.54
CA TYR A 145 -7.24 -19.89 5.17
C TYR A 145 -6.16 -20.71 4.47
N GLY A 146 -5.49 -21.62 5.18
CA GLY A 146 -4.45 -22.49 4.62
C GLY A 146 -3.04 -21.89 4.65
N SER A 147 -2.12 -22.54 3.94
CA SER A 147 -0.67 -22.26 3.97
C SER A 147 -0.29 -20.85 3.48
N ASP A 148 -1.12 -20.25 2.64
CA ASP A 148 -0.85 -18.91 2.09
C ASP A 148 -1.03 -17.80 3.15
N ALA A 149 -1.68 -18.13 4.28
CA ALA A 149 -1.96 -17.21 5.38
C ALA A 149 -1.08 -17.43 6.62
N ILE A 150 0.08 -18.08 6.48
CA ILE A 150 1.01 -18.30 7.59
C ILE A 150 1.56 -16.98 8.13
N GLY A 151 1.83 -16.02 7.26
CA GLY A 151 2.27 -14.67 7.62
C GLY A 151 1.15 -13.79 8.16
N GLY A 152 -0.09 -14.11 7.82
CA GLY A 152 -1.29 -13.35 8.16
C GLY A 152 -2.22 -13.15 6.95
N VAL A 153 -3.31 -12.42 7.20
CA VAL A 153 -4.31 -12.06 6.18
C VAL A 153 -4.50 -10.56 6.15
N VAL A 154 -4.53 -10.00 4.96
CA VAL A 154 -4.96 -8.63 4.69
C VAL A 154 -6.25 -8.69 3.90
N ASN A 155 -7.36 -8.27 4.49
CA ASN A 155 -8.66 -8.24 3.85
C ASN A 155 -9.03 -6.79 3.52
N ILE A 156 -9.13 -6.49 2.24
CA ILE A 156 -9.43 -5.15 1.72
C ILE A 156 -10.93 -5.11 1.45
N ILE A 157 -11.63 -4.32 2.23
CA ILE A 157 -13.08 -4.15 2.11
C ILE A 157 -13.34 -2.95 1.23
N LEU A 158 -14.08 -3.18 0.15
CA LEU A 158 -14.46 -2.13 -0.79
C LEU A 158 -15.74 -1.42 -0.31
N ARG A 159 -15.85 -0.16 -0.67
CA ARG A 159 -17.04 0.65 -0.43
C ARG A 159 -18.27 0.02 -1.10
N ARG A 160 -19.37 -0.04 -0.34
CA ARG A 160 -20.65 -0.60 -0.83
C ARG A 160 -21.80 0.37 -0.70
N ASP A 161 -21.80 1.13 0.38
CA ASP A 161 -22.86 2.07 0.72
C ASP A 161 -22.33 3.50 0.53
N PHE A 162 -22.64 4.08 -0.62
CA PHE A 162 -22.26 5.46 -0.94
C PHE A 162 -23.38 6.15 -1.72
N ASN A 163 -23.73 7.34 -1.29
CA ASN A 163 -24.72 8.16 -1.97
C ASN A 163 -24.09 9.51 -2.35
N GLY A 164 -24.08 9.82 -3.64
CA GLY A 164 -23.55 11.07 -4.17
C GLY A 164 -22.35 10.88 -5.08
N ALA A 165 -21.53 11.92 -5.17
CA ALA A 165 -20.29 11.94 -5.94
C ALA A 165 -19.15 12.54 -5.10
N GLU A 166 -17.98 11.93 -5.18
CA GLU A 166 -16.76 12.39 -4.51
C GLU A 166 -15.67 12.56 -5.57
N LEU A 167 -15.00 13.67 -5.55
CA LEU A 167 -13.79 13.93 -6.32
C LEU A 167 -12.65 14.16 -5.34
N ARG A 168 -11.57 13.43 -5.52
CA ARG A 168 -10.32 13.62 -4.76
C ARG A 168 -9.20 13.97 -5.73
N TYR A 169 -8.35 14.86 -5.29
CA TYR A 169 -7.12 15.19 -5.98
C TYR A 169 -6.03 15.43 -4.94
N GLY A 170 -4.93 14.72 -5.08
CA GLY A 170 -3.79 14.78 -4.18
C GLY A 170 -2.50 15.10 -4.92
N LEU A 171 -1.66 15.91 -4.29
CA LEU A 171 -0.30 16.20 -4.71
C LEU A 171 0.62 15.95 -3.53
N GLY A 172 1.65 15.16 -3.75
CA GLY A 172 2.71 14.92 -2.79
C GLY A 172 4.06 15.31 -3.36
N ALA A 173 4.85 16.02 -2.57
CA ALA A 173 6.23 16.33 -2.90
C ALA A 173 7.15 15.62 -1.91
N THR A 174 8.21 15.01 -2.41
CA THR A 174 9.21 14.36 -1.58
C THR A 174 10.39 15.30 -1.33
N GLN A 175 11.11 15.12 -0.22
CA GLN A 175 12.35 15.87 0.04
C GLN A 175 13.50 15.42 -0.85
N VAL A 176 13.39 14.22 -1.42
CA VAL A 176 14.38 13.65 -2.35
C VAL A 176 14.00 14.04 -3.76
N GLN A 177 14.98 14.30 -4.61
CA GLN A 177 14.76 14.63 -6.00
C GLN A 177 14.00 13.50 -6.74
N GLY A 178 12.90 13.83 -7.39
CA GLY A 178 11.95 12.87 -7.95
C GLY A 178 10.94 12.38 -6.91
N GLY A 179 10.23 11.32 -7.22
CA GLY A 179 9.27 10.71 -6.28
C GLY A 179 7.97 11.48 -6.06
N ASP A 180 7.78 12.61 -6.75
CA ASP A 180 6.54 13.39 -6.66
C ASP A 180 5.33 12.51 -6.94
N LEU A 181 4.28 12.71 -6.14
CA LEU A 181 3.06 11.96 -6.18
C LEU A 181 1.92 12.82 -6.73
N GLU A 182 1.14 12.24 -7.60
CA GLU A 182 -0.09 12.84 -8.10
C GLU A 182 -1.16 11.75 -8.10
N ASP A 183 -2.29 12.01 -7.46
CA ASP A 183 -3.44 11.12 -7.51
C ASP A 183 -4.72 11.88 -7.80
N MET A 184 -5.62 11.23 -8.49
CA MET A 184 -6.97 11.71 -8.77
C MET A 184 -7.92 10.52 -8.72
N SER A 185 -9.05 10.69 -8.03
CA SER A 185 -10.12 9.71 -8.06
C SER A 185 -11.49 10.35 -8.10
N VAL A 186 -12.40 9.69 -8.80
CA VAL A 186 -13.81 10.02 -8.86
C VAL A 186 -14.59 8.81 -8.40
N LEU A 187 -15.52 9.04 -7.49
CA LEU A 187 -16.43 8.05 -6.96
C LEU A 187 -17.86 8.55 -7.12
N PHE A 188 -18.76 7.70 -7.52
CA PHE A 188 -20.18 7.96 -7.53
C PHE A 188 -20.95 6.74 -7.05
N GLY A 189 -22.08 6.96 -6.42
CA GLY A 189 -22.90 5.87 -5.94
C GLY A 189 -24.32 6.29 -5.64
N SER A 190 -25.18 5.30 -5.56
CA SER A 190 -26.57 5.43 -5.18
C SER A 190 -27.00 4.19 -4.44
N THR A 191 -27.47 4.37 -3.23
CA THR A 191 -27.95 3.30 -2.37
C THR A 191 -29.41 3.51 -2.07
N THR A 192 -30.20 2.48 -2.33
CA THR A 192 -31.61 2.38 -1.95
C THR A 192 -31.81 1.15 -1.06
N ASP A 193 -33.01 0.96 -0.52
CA ASP A 193 -33.32 -0.21 0.33
C ASP A 193 -33.02 -1.55 -0.31
N ARG A 194 -33.06 -1.63 -1.65
CA ARG A 194 -32.88 -2.88 -2.37
C ARG A 194 -31.71 -2.90 -3.35
N THR A 195 -31.24 -1.73 -3.77
CA THR A 195 -30.22 -1.65 -4.82
C THR A 195 -29.10 -0.73 -4.38
N ARG A 196 -27.88 -1.22 -4.52
CA ARG A 196 -26.66 -0.44 -4.30
C ARG A 196 -25.85 -0.42 -5.58
N LEU A 197 -25.54 0.75 -6.03
CA LEU A 197 -24.69 0.96 -7.20
C LEU A 197 -23.54 1.87 -6.78
N ILE A 198 -22.34 1.45 -7.07
CA ILE A 198 -21.14 2.26 -6.84
C ILE A 198 -20.18 2.07 -8.00
N GLY A 199 -19.59 3.15 -8.44
CA GLY A 199 -18.61 3.13 -9.49
C GLY A 199 -17.60 4.25 -9.34
N GLY A 200 -16.42 4.06 -9.90
CA GLY A 200 -15.38 5.05 -9.83
C GLY A 200 -14.24 4.80 -10.78
N ALA A 201 -13.42 5.83 -10.93
CA ALA A 201 -12.18 5.78 -11.66
C ALA A 201 -11.08 6.45 -10.86
N SER A 202 -9.87 5.94 -10.96
CA SER A 202 -8.71 6.55 -10.33
C SER A 202 -7.51 6.55 -11.29
N ALA A 203 -6.65 7.55 -11.11
CA ALA A 203 -5.36 7.64 -11.76
C ALA A 203 -4.34 8.13 -10.75
N SER A 204 -3.23 7.45 -10.64
CA SER A 204 -2.11 7.89 -9.81
C SER A 204 -0.80 7.82 -10.58
N LYS A 205 0.12 8.68 -10.19
CA LYS A 205 1.49 8.70 -10.69
C LYS A 205 2.45 8.87 -9.53
N ARG A 206 3.57 8.16 -9.59
CA ARG A 206 4.75 8.41 -8.76
C ARG A 206 5.95 8.65 -9.67
N GLY A 207 6.73 9.68 -9.40
CA GLY A 207 7.98 9.95 -10.07
C GLY A 207 9.04 8.90 -9.71
N MET A 208 10.13 8.86 -10.49
CA MET A 208 11.26 7.98 -10.23
C MET A 208 12.18 8.62 -9.19
N VAL A 209 12.62 7.83 -8.21
CA VAL A 209 13.70 8.20 -7.28
C VAL A 209 14.93 7.36 -7.60
N PHE A 210 16.02 8.00 -7.98
CA PHE A 210 17.27 7.29 -8.19
C PHE A 210 17.96 6.97 -6.87
N THR A 211 18.64 5.85 -6.83
CA THR A 211 19.40 5.41 -5.64
C THR A 211 20.43 6.46 -5.22
N ARG A 212 21.12 7.08 -6.18
CA ARG A 212 22.09 8.16 -5.94
C ARG A 212 21.50 9.38 -5.21
N ASP A 213 20.22 9.66 -5.42
CA ASP A 213 19.57 10.83 -4.82
C ASP A 213 19.12 10.57 -3.38
N GLN A 214 18.97 9.29 -3.00
CA GLN A 214 18.52 8.89 -1.67
C GLN A 214 19.68 8.59 -0.72
N ILE A 215 20.70 7.86 -1.16
CA ILE A 215 21.79 7.39 -0.29
C ILE A 215 23.04 8.29 -0.30
N GLY A 216 23.04 9.36 -1.08
CA GLY A 216 24.21 10.19 -1.33
C GLY A 216 25.00 9.73 -2.56
N GLY A 217 25.41 10.71 -3.39
CA GLY A 217 26.06 10.42 -4.67
C GLY A 217 27.47 9.83 -4.57
N ASP A 218 28.08 9.85 -3.38
CA ASP A 218 29.40 9.31 -3.05
C ASP A 218 29.39 7.81 -2.71
N GLN A 219 28.22 7.21 -2.48
CA GLN A 219 28.12 5.78 -2.26
C GLN A 219 28.09 5.01 -3.58
N LEU A 220 29.20 4.36 -3.88
CA LEU A 220 29.35 3.58 -5.11
C LEU A 220 28.63 2.23 -4.99
N GLY A 221 27.75 1.95 -5.95
CA GLY A 221 27.25 0.60 -6.16
C GLY A 221 28.31 -0.27 -6.85
N VAL A 222 28.41 -1.52 -6.46
CA VAL A 222 29.46 -2.42 -6.94
C VAL A 222 28.88 -3.53 -7.78
N THR A 223 29.20 -3.55 -9.08
CA THR A 223 28.96 -4.73 -9.93
C THR A 223 30.15 -5.00 -10.85
N PRO A 224 30.81 -6.12 -10.68
CA PRO A 224 31.89 -6.55 -11.56
C PRO A 224 31.39 -7.23 -12.85
N TYR A 225 30.08 -7.47 -12.96
CA TYR A 225 29.52 -8.19 -14.09
C TYR A 225 29.44 -7.30 -15.35
N GLY A 226 29.74 -7.91 -16.50
CA GLY A 226 29.68 -7.23 -17.80
C GLY A 226 30.96 -6.48 -18.18
N ASN A 227 31.79 -6.08 -17.23
CA ASN A 227 33.02 -5.30 -17.46
C ASN A 227 34.28 -6.12 -17.23
N ASN A 228 34.14 -7.35 -16.74
CA ASN A 228 35.22 -8.27 -16.46
C ASN A 228 34.88 -9.62 -17.09
N TYR A 229 35.89 -10.43 -17.34
CA TYR A 229 35.73 -11.83 -17.73
C TYR A 229 36.22 -12.74 -16.60
N TYR A 230 35.67 -13.93 -16.55
CA TYR A 230 36.11 -14.95 -15.59
C TYR A 230 37.15 -15.86 -16.25
N GLY A 231 38.31 -15.95 -15.64
CA GLY A 231 39.34 -16.90 -16.11
C GLY A 231 38.84 -18.32 -15.97
N TRP A 232 38.82 -19.10 -17.07
CA TRP A 232 38.28 -20.46 -17.09
C TRP A 232 38.92 -21.37 -16.03
N ASN A 233 40.23 -21.21 -15.80
CA ASN A 233 41.00 -22.07 -14.85
C ASN A 233 40.98 -21.56 -13.41
N THR A 234 40.66 -20.29 -13.17
CA THR A 234 40.75 -19.66 -11.85
C THR A 234 39.40 -19.28 -11.27
N GLY A 235 38.36 -19.17 -12.09
CA GLY A 235 37.07 -18.65 -11.69
C GLY A 235 37.08 -17.18 -11.20
N LEU A 236 38.22 -16.53 -11.22
CA LEU A 236 38.40 -15.17 -10.73
C LEU A 236 38.10 -14.15 -11.83
N PRO A 237 37.38 -13.05 -11.50
CA PRO A 237 37.12 -12.00 -12.46
C PRO A 237 38.39 -11.22 -12.78
N ARG A 238 38.55 -10.82 -14.04
CA ARG A 238 39.64 -9.98 -14.54
C ARG A 238 39.08 -8.88 -15.45
N PRO A 239 39.67 -7.68 -15.45
CA PRO A 239 39.29 -6.61 -16.35
C PRO A 239 39.40 -7.03 -17.82
N VAL A 240 38.46 -6.57 -18.64
CA VAL A 240 38.52 -6.77 -20.09
C VAL A 240 39.69 -5.98 -20.65
N PRO A 241 40.65 -6.62 -21.39
CA PRO A 241 41.78 -5.89 -21.96
C PRO A 241 41.34 -4.79 -22.90
N GLY A 242 41.93 -3.60 -22.73
CA GLY A 242 41.60 -2.42 -23.54
C GLY A 242 40.30 -1.69 -23.18
N PHE A 243 39.57 -2.14 -22.17
CA PHE A 243 38.42 -1.41 -21.67
C PHE A 243 38.88 -0.28 -20.72
N ASP A 244 38.47 0.95 -21.01
CA ASP A 244 38.78 2.10 -20.17
C ASP A 244 37.75 2.19 -19.03
N CYS A 245 38.16 1.74 -17.86
CA CYS A 245 37.35 1.69 -16.65
C CYS A 245 37.22 3.07 -15.94
N SER A 246 37.72 4.13 -16.54
CA SER A 246 37.59 5.48 -15.98
C SER A 246 36.47 6.30 -16.64
N GLN A 247 35.73 5.72 -17.60
CA GLN A 247 34.70 6.43 -18.34
C GLN A 247 33.31 6.25 -17.74
N GLY A 248 32.55 7.34 -17.68
CA GLY A 248 31.17 7.34 -17.22
C GLY A 248 31.07 6.91 -15.74
N ASP A 249 30.17 5.97 -15.47
CA ASP A 249 29.92 5.43 -14.10
C ASP A 249 30.79 4.21 -13.78
N PHE A 250 31.85 3.93 -14.56
CA PHE A 250 32.81 2.85 -14.26
C PHE A 250 33.93 3.38 -13.36
N TYR A 251 34.46 2.49 -12.53
CA TYR A 251 35.59 2.77 -11.67
C TYR A 251 36.40 1.50 -11.35
N VAL A 252 37.64 1.70 -10.95
CA VAL A 252 38.53 0.61 -10.56
C VAL A 252 38.43 0.39 -9.07
N GLN A 253 38.04 -0.81 -8.65
CA GLN A 253 38.05 -1.22 -7.25
C GLN A 253 39.45 -1.48 -6.72
N ALA A 254 39.55 -1.52 -5.37
CA ALA A 254 40.71 -2.09 -4.70
C ALA A 254 40.90 -3.55 -5.18
N GLY A 255 42.08 -3.83 -5.81
CA GLY A 255 42.33 -5.12 -6.45
C GLY A 255 42.28 -5.09 -7.98
N GLY A 256 42.03 -3.94 -8.60
CA GLY A 256 42.16 -3.73 -10.05
C GLY A 256 40.97 -4.21 -10.88
N LEU A 257 39.83 -4.55 -10.25
CA LEU A 257 38.62 -4.91 -10.97
C LEU A 257 37.89 -3.68 -11.49
N CYS A 258 37.40 -3.78 -12.72
CA CYS A 258 36.55 -2.75 -13.30
C CYS A 258 35.10 -2.96 -12.80
N SER A 259 34.57 -2.01 -12.09
CA SER A 259 33.21 -2.06 -11.58
C SER A 259 32.37 -0.93 -12.15
N PHE A 260 31.09 -1.21 -12.31
CA PHE A 260 30.09 -0.23 -12.69
C PHE A 260 29.33 0.24 -11.43
N ASN A 261 29.19 1.55 -11.29
CA ASN A 261 28.40 2.14 -10.24
C ASN A 261 26.89 2.08 -10.58
N PHE A 262 26.23 1.01 -10.24
CA PHE A 262 24.81 0.87 -10.51
C PHE A 262 23.93 1.86 -9.72
N ASN A 263 24.41 2.40 -8.60
CA ASN A 263 23.67 3.42 -7.84
C ASN A 263 23.46 4.72 -8.66
N ALA A 264 24.32 4.98 -9.62
CA ALA A 264 24.17 6.13 -10.50
C ALA A 264 22.94 6.06 -11.42
N VAL A 265 22.52 4.86 -11.79
CA VAL A 265 21.45 4.62 -12.79
C VAL A 265 20.27 3.80 -12.25
N ALA A 266 20.44 3.11 -11.13
CA ALA A 266 19.37 2.33 -10.55
C ALA A 266 18.29 3.22 -9.95
N ALA A 267 17.04 2.84 -10.13
CA ALA A 267 15.93 3.45 -9.41
C ALA A 267 15.69 2.70 -8.11
N GLN A 268 15.70 3.43 -7.01
CA GLN A 268 15.26 2.94 -5.70
C GLN A 268 13.74 2.80 -5.67
N GLU A 269 13.05 3.75 -6.31
CA GLU A 269 11.64 3.66 -6.59
C GLU A 269 11.42 3.93 -8.08
N ALA A 270 10.78 2.99 -8.76
CA ALA A 270 10.49 3.13 -10.18
C ALA A 270 9.34 4.12 -10.40
N LYS A 271 9.35 4.77 -11.56
CA LYS A 271 8.20 5.52 -12.00
C LYS A 271 7.03 4.57 -12.21
N VAL A 272 5.94 4.80 -11.49
CA VAL A 272 4.71 4.00 -11.59
C VAL A 272 3.55 4.91 -11.98
N GLY A 273 2.72 4.45 -12.89
CA GLY A 273 1.45 5.09 -13.23
C GLY A 273 0.35 4.03 -13.22
N THR A 274 -0.68 4.24 -12.41
CA THR A 274 -1.82 3.33 -12.29
C THR A 274 -3.07 4.03 -12.78
N ARG A 275 -3.92 3.29 -13.47
CA ARG A 275 -5.27 3.73 -13.84
C ARG A 275 -6.21 2.59 -13.58
N ALA A 276 -7.27 2.85 -12.85
CA ALA A 276 -8.25 1.84 -12.51
C ALA A 276 -9.67 2.38 -12.68
N VAL A 277 -10.56 1.49 -13.06
CA VAL A 277 -12.00 1.73 -13.07
C VAL A 277 -12.63 0.56 -12.34
N TYR A 278 -13.57 0.84 -11.48
CA TYR A 278 -14.33 -0.20 -10.81
C TYR A 278 -15.81 0.13 -10.84
N PHE A 279 -16.61 -0.92 -10.79
CA PHE A 279 -18.05 -0.83 -10.72
C PHE A 279 -18.56 -1.99 -9.89
N ARG A 280 -19.57 -1.73 -9.08
CA ARG A 280 -20.28 -2.74 -8.31
C ARG A 280 -21.76 -2.44 -8.30
N ALA A 281 -22.55 -3.48 -8.46
CA ALA A 281 -23.99 -3.45 -8.33
C ALA A 281 -24.44 -4.60 -7.44
N ASP A 282 -25.21 -4.30 -6.41
CA ASP A 282 -25.87 -5.28 -5.56
C ASP A 282 -27.38 -5.04 -5.62
N HIS A 283 -28.19 -6.07 -5.82
CA HIS A 283 -29.64 -5.94 -5.82
C HIS A 283 -30.29 -7.03 -4.97
N ARG A 284 -31.00 -6.65 -3.93
CA ARG A 284 -31.74 -7.58 -3.07
C ARG A 284 -33.09 -7.90 -3.71
N ILE A 285 -33.25 -9.11 -4.22
CA ILE A 285 -34.51 -9.62 -4.77
C ILE A 285 -35.48 -9.93 -3.62
N ASN A 286 -34.97 -10.62 -2.60
CA ASN A 286 -35.68 -10.98 -1.36
C ASN A 286 -34.63 -11.15 -0.24
N ASP A 287 -35.05 -11.63 0.93
CA ASP A 287 -34.16 -11.78 2.09
C ASP A 287 -33.10 -12.87 1.89
N ASP A 288 -33.31 -13.82 0.99
CA ASP A 288 -32.40 -14.94 0.72
C ASP A 288 -31.48 -14.71 -0.49
N TRP A 289 -31.87 -13.80 -1.39
CA TRP A 289 -31.18 -13.63 -2.68
C TRP A 289 -30.74 -12.18 -2.93
N THR A 290 -29.44 -11.99 -2.96
CA THR A 290 -28.81 -10.71 -3.33
C THR A 290 -27.75 -10.96 -4.42
N PRO A 291 -28.13 -10.95 -5.71
CA PRO A 291 -27.16 -10.99 -6.79
C PRO A 291 -26.28 -9.73 -6.78
N TYR A 292 -25.04 -9.91 -7.20
CA TYR A 292 -24.07 -8.82 -7.32
C TYR A 292 -23.21 -8.99 -8.58
N ALA A 293 -22.70 -7.88 -9.12
CA ALA A 293 -21.82 -7.80 -10.28
C ALA A 293 -20.65 -6.84 -9.99
#